data_1d85e81a48e8fd9ac8cb4a874a52963c
#
_entry.id   1d85e81a48e8fd9ac8cb4a874a52963c
#
_cell.length_a   1.000
_cell.length_b   1.000
_cell.length_c   1.000
_cell.angle_alpha   90.00
_cell.angle_beta   90.00
_cell.angle_gamma   90.00
#
_symmetry.space_group_name_H-M   'P 1'
#
loop_
_entity.id
_entity.type
_entity.pdbx_description
1 polymer ?
#
loop_
_entity_poly.entity_id
_entity_poly.type
_entity_poly.pdbx_seq_one_letter_code
_entity_poly.pdbx_strand_id
1 'polypeptide(L)'
;MAAHLRTLVAAVSLLSVACVPARSAAAEDRFQQAVDYVFTGRTDPPDGPEIIDRKSCVVVVPEPKFNRYARYYLSRFKMDTARISKKYAGPRTLYELEVEGDDVIFEYLKPDKVTVDYGFRSAHISLPGDPDQTEKALALIFSQYCKREKPSTPF
;
A
#
# COMPACT_ATOMS: atom_id res chain seq x y z
N MET A 1 -21.19 -64.27 41.85
CA MET A 1 -20.45 -63.05 42.20
C MET A 1 -19.76 -62.53 40.94
N ALA A 2 -20.33 -61.53 40.28
CA ALA A 2 -19.81 -60.99 39.01
C ALA A 2 -19.28 -59.57 39.25
N ALA A 3 -17.98 -59.42 39.07
CA ALA A 3 -17.32 -58.10 39.19
C ALA A 3 -17.35 -57.34 37.84
N HIS A 4 -18.03 -56.22 37.81
CA HIS A 4 -18.05 -55.32 36.64
C HIS A 4 -16.80 -54.43 36.61
N LEU A 5 -15.99 -54.62 35.58
CA LEU A 5 -14.83 -53.75 35.27
C LEU A 5 -15.34 -52.59 34.38
N ARG A 6 -15.36 -51.36 34.93
CA ARG A 6 -15.70 -50.15 34.19
C ARG A 6 -14.44 -49.59 33.59
N THR A 7 -14.36 -49.62 32.24
CA THR A 7 -13.28 -49.02 31.46
C THR A 7 -13.58 -47.51 31.29
N LEU A 8 -12.75 -46.65 31.87
CA LEU A 8 -12.75 -45.21 31.66
C LEU A 8 -11.98 -44.90 30.36
N VAL A 9 -12.70 -44.44 29.35
CA VAL A 9 -12.12 -43.90 28.11
C VAL A 9 -11.85 -42.43 28.34
N ALA A 10 -10.59 -42.06 28.49
CA ALA A 10 -10.17 -40.64 28.54
C ALA A 10 -10.08 -40.10 27.10
N ALA A 11 -10.97 -39.20 26.76
CA ALA A 11 -10.93 -38.45 25.51
C ALA A 11 -9.86 -37.34 25.61
N VAL A 12 -8.73 -37.55 24.91
CA VAL A 12 -7.70 -36.51 24.76
C VAL A 12 -8.14 -35.58 23.62
N SER A 13 -8.66 -34.40 23.99
CA SER A 13 -8.96 -33.32 23.05
C SER A 13 -7.64 -32.65 22.63
N LEU A 14 -7.18 -32.96 21.43
CA LEU A 14 -6.08 -32.27 20.78
C LEU A 14 -6.56 -30.86 20.35
N LEU A 15 -6.25 -29.84 21.16
CA LEU A 15 -6.34 -28.45 20.78
C LEU A 15 -5.27 -28.16 19.72
N SER A 16 -5.66 -28.18 18.45
CA SER A 16 -4.83 -27.68 17.36
C SER A 16 -4.76 -26.15 17.45
N VAL A 17 -3.74 -25.64 18.13
CA VAL A 17 -3.39 -24.22 18.07
C VAL A 17 -2.88 -23.96 16.66
N ALA A 18 -3.72 -23.35 15.83
CA ALA A 18 -3.33 -22.84 14.52
C ALA A 18 -2.31 -21.71 14.73
N CYS A 19 -1.03 -22.05 14.58
CA CYS A 19 0.06 -21.07 14.50
C CYS A 19 -0.16 -20.25 13.22
N VAL A 20 -0.86 -19.11 13.30
CA VAL A 20 -0.88 -18.10 12.24
C VAL A 20 0.56 -17.55 12.15
N PRO A 21 1.22 -17.66 10.99
CA PRO A 21 2.62 -17.30 10.90
C PRO A 21 2.80 -15.80 11.15
N ALA A 22 3.63 -15.46 12.15
CA ALA A 22 4.02 -14.09 12.50
C ALA A 22 4.66 -13.29 11.32
N ARG A 23 4.91 -13.94 10.20
CA ARG A 23 5.43 -13.35 8.96
C ARG A 23 4.46 -12.37 8.28
N SER A 24 3.16 -12.49 8.47
CA SER A 24 2.20 -11.60 7.81
C SER A 24 2.21 -10.19 8.41
N ALA A 25 2.23 -10.07 9.74
CA ALA A 25 2.20 -8.78 10.42
C ALA A 25 3.45 -7.92 10.15
N ALA A 26 4.65 -8.52 10.17
CA ALA A 26 5.89 -7.80 9.87
C ALA A 26 5.99 -7.34 8.40
N ALA A 27 5.41 -8.09 7.46
CA ALA A 27 5.36 -7.71 6.05
C ALA A 27 4.32 -6.61 5.81
N GLU A 28 3.22 -6.65 6.53
CA GLU A 28 2.18 -5.61 6.51
C GLU A 28 2.69 -4.27 7.01
N ASP A 29 3.46 -4.29 8.09
CA ASP A 29 4.11 -3.13 8.66
C ASP A 29 5.10 -2.48 7.67
N ARG A 30 5.93 -3.28 6.99
CA ARG A 30 6.89 -2.77 6.00
C ARG A 30 6.24 -2.13 4.78
N PHE A 31 5.12 -2.65 4.30
CA PHE A 31 4.41 -2.03 3.18
C PHE A 31 3.83 -0.69 3.58
N GLN A 32 3.17 -0.61 4.73
CA GLN A 32 2.65 0.65 5.26
C GLN A 32 3.77 1.67 5.44
N GLN A 33 4.88 1.31 6.09
CA GLN A 33 6.03 2.19 6.28
C GLN A 33 6.62 2.71 4.97
N ALA A 34 6.70 1.87 3.94
CA ALA A 34 7.18 2.29 2.62
C ALA A 34 6.23 3.28 1.95
N VAL A 35 4.92 3.04 2.02
CA VAL A 35 3.89 3.94 1.50
C VAL A 35 3.92 5.26 2.26
N ASP A 36 3.95 5.23 3.57
CA ASP A 36 4.06 6.42 4.42
C ASP A 36 5.27 7.26 4.04
N TYR A 37 6.41 6.61 3.88
CA TYR A 37 7.65 7.30 3.54
C TYR A 37 7.58 7.98 2.16
N VAL A 38 7.05 7.31 1.14
CA VAL A 38 6.91 7.87 -0.21
C VAL A 38 6.04 9.12 -0.21
N PHE A 39 4.92 9.11 0.48
CA PHE A 39 3.97 10.21 0.44
C PHE A 39 4.22 11.32 1.48
N THR A 40 4.91 11.02 2.58
CA THR A 40 5.07 11.97 3.70
C THR A 40 6.52 12.25 4.09
N GLY A 41 7.47 11.43 3.63
CA GLY A 41 8.87 11.47 4.06
C GLY A 41 9.11 10.93 5.47
N ARG A 42 8.13 10.23 6.07
CA ARG A 42 8.16 9.64 7.41
C ARG A 42 7.62 8.21 7.37
N THR A 43 8.09 7.37 8.27
CA THR A 43 7.65 5.97 8.37
C THR A 43 6.44 5.75 9.28
N ASP A 44 6.02 6.75 10.02
CA ASP A 44 4.86 6.69 10.93
C ASP A 44 4.28 8.11 11.10
N PRO A 45 3.62 8.65 10.07
CA PRO A 45 2.96 9.94 10.15
C PRO A 45 1.61 9.85 10.87
N PRO A 46 1.23 10.82 11.72
CA PRO A 46 -0.03 10.78 12.47
C PRO A 46 -1.28 10.78 11.56
N ASP A 47 -1.20 11.45 10.40
CA ASP A 47 -2.27 11.52 9.41
C ASP A 47 -1.73 11.06 8.05
N GLY A 48 -1.22 9.85 8.00
CA GLY A 48 -0.56 9.28 6.84
C GLY A 48 -1.52 8.71 5.80
N PRO A 49 -0.95 8.16 4.73
CA PRO A 49 -1.68 7.39 3.74
C PRO A 49 -2.37 6.17 4.36
N GLU A 50 -3.55 5.87 3.86
CA GLU A 50 -4.33 4.69 4.25
C GLU A 50 -4.32 3.66 3.12
N ILE A 51 -3.86 2.44 3.38
CA ILE A 51 -3.93 1.35 2.41
C ILE A 51 -5.34 0.74 2.49
N ILE A 52 -6.17 1.05 1.48
CA ILE A 52 -7.56 0.61 1.42
C ILE A 52 -7.67 -0.84 0.94
N ASP A 53 -6.85 -1.21 -0.05
CA ASP A 53 -6.81 -2.56 -0.59
C ASP A 53 -5.36 -2.95 -0.91
N ARG A 54 -4.85 -3.88 -0.14
CA ARG A 54 -3.47 -4.39 -0.32
C ARG A 54 -3.31 -5.23 -1.58
N LYS A 55 -4.33 -5.98 -1.96
CA LYS A 55 -4.27 -6.88 -3.11
C LYS A 55 -4.18 -6.10 -4.42
N SER A 56 -4.99 -5.07 -4.56
CA SER A 56 -4.98 -4.16 -5.72
C SER A 56 -4.09 -2.93 -5.50
N CYS A 57 -3.39 -2.85 -4.37
CA CYS A 57 -2.49 -1.74 -4.04
C CYS A 57 -3.16 -0.36 -4.16
N VAL A 58 -4.31 -0.21 -3.53
CA VAL A 58 -5.05 1.05 -3.49
C VAL A 58 -4.69 1.81 -2.21
N VAL A 59 -4.21 3.03 -2.40
CA VAL A 59 -3.78 3.92 -1.32
C VAL A 59 -4.56 5.22 -1.40
N VAL A 60 -5.05 5.71 -0.24
CA VAL A 60 -5.69 7.01 -0.10
C VAL A 60 -4.84 7.93 0.73
N VAL A 61 -4.50 9.08 0.18
CA VAL A 61 -3.63 10.09 0.79
C VAL A 61 -4.46 11.32 1.13
N PRO A 62 -4.45 11.81 2.38
CA PRO A 62 -5.14 13.04 2.73
C PRO A 62 -4.46 14.27 2.11
N GLU A 63 -5.26 15.18 1.57
CA GLU A 63 -4.84 16.50 1.10
C GLU A 63 -5.56 17.61 1.90
N PRO A 64 -5.17 17.84 3.16
CA PRO A 64 -5.91 18.71 4.08
C PRO A 64 -6.00 20.16 3.60
N LYS A 65 -5.02 20.66 2.84
CA LYS A 65 -5.05 22.01 2.27
C LYS A 65 -6.22 22.24 1.31
N PHE A 66 -6.69 21.17 0.67
CA PHE A 66 -7.76 21.21 -0.32
C PHE A 66 -9.06 20.57 0.19
N ASN A 67 -9.09 20.16 1.45
CA ASN A 67 -10.22 19.43 2.06
C ASN A 67 -10.71 18.27 1.18
N ARG A 68 -9.76 17.43 0.72
CA ARG A 68 -10.03 16.29 -0.17
C ARG A 68 -9.03 15.17 0.08
N TYR A 69 -9.20 14.05 -0.62
CA TYR A 69 -8.28 12.93 -0.65
C TYR A 69 -7.81 12.63 -2.06
N ALA A 70 -6.63 12.03 -2.16
CA ALA A 70 -6.08 11.52 -3.40
C ALA A 70 -6.02 9.99 -3.30
N ARG A 71 -6.67 9.27 -4.23
CA ARG A 71 -6.62 7.81 -4.33
C ARG A 71 -5.67 7.41 -5.43
N TYR A 72 -4.71 6.56 -5.10
CA TYR A 72 -3.73 6.02 -6.04
C TYR A 72 -3.92 4.52 -6.22
N TYR A 73 -3.89 4.06 -7.46
CA TYR A 73 -3.93 2.64 -7.87
C TYR A 73 -2.52 2.21 -8.25
N LEU A 74 -1.67 1.93 -7.27
CA LEU A 74 -0.24 1.71 -7.48
C LEU A 74 0.06 0.52 -8.41
N SER A 75 -0.76 -0.54 -8.40
CA SER A 75 -0.63 -1.69 -9.31
C SER A 75 -0.83 -1.34 -10.79
N ARG A 76 -1.41 -0.18 -11.09
CA ARG A 76 -1.64 0.30 -12.46
C ARG A 76 -0.53 1.22 -12.98
N PHE A 77 0.46 1.55 -12.15
CA PHE A 77 1.57 2.42 -12.54
C PHE A 77 2.47 1.70 -13.54
N LYS A 78 2.80 2.37 -14.62
CA LYS A 78 3.82 1.95 -15.59
C LYS A 78 5.19 2.41 -15.10
N MET A 79 5.86 1.60 -14.29
CA MET A 79 7.15 1.98 -13.70
C MET A 79 8.27 2.11 -14.73
N ASP A 80 8.12 1.58 -15.93
CA ASP A 80 8.98 1.81 -17.09
C ASP A 80 8.85 3.24 -17.67
N THR A 81 7.74 3.92 -17.41
CA THR A 81 7.54 5.35 -17.76
C THR A 81 7.89 6.29 -16.60
N ALA A 82 8.14 5.75 -15.41
CA ALA A 82 8.38 6.53 -14.21
C ALA A 82 9.65 7.37 -14.32
N ARG A 83 9.53 8.65 -13.95
CA ARG A 83 10.64 9.61 -13.91
C ARG A 83 10.64 10.34 -12.58
N ILE A 84 11.78 10.38 -11.92
CA ILE A 84 11.99 11.23 -10.75
C ILE A 84 12.68 12.50 -11.24
N SER A 85 11.97 13.61 -11.13
CA SER A 85 12.47 14.93 -11.50
C SER A 85 12.79 15.75 -10.27
N LYS A 86 13.84 16.59 -10.40
CA LYS A 86 14.24 17.52 -9.35
C LYS A 86 13.66 18.89 -9.67
N LYS A 87 12.83 19.41 -8.76
CA LYS A 87 12.26 20.75 -8.87
C LYS A 87 12.86 21.68 -7.81
N TYR A 88 13.17 22.88 -8.20
CA TYR A 88 13.66 23.90 -7.28
C TYR A 88 12.48 24.80 -6.86
N ALA A 89 12.17 24.78 -5.57
CA ALA A 89 11.15 25.65 -4.99
C ALA A 89 11.80 26.60 -3.97
N GLY A 90 12.33 27.72 -4.46
CA GLY A 90 13.11 28.63 -3.65
C GLY A 90 14.40 27.97 -3.12
N PRO A 91 14.68 28.03 -1.80
CA PRO A 91 15.87 27.44 -1.20
C PRO A 91 15.77 25.91 -1.04
N ARG A 92 14.61 25.31 -1.36
CA ARG A 92 14.36 23.86 -1.16
C ARG A 92 14.41 23.12 -2.47
N THR A 93 15.03 21.97 -2.45
CA THR A 93 14.94 20.99 -3.52
C THR A 93 13.76 20.05 -3.22
N LEU A 94 12.86 19.93 -4.17
CA LEU A 94 11.75 18.97 -4.14
C LEU A 94 12.00 17.91 -5.19
N TYR A 95 11.61 16.70 -4.89
CA TYR A 95 11.58 15.62 -5.87
C TYR A 95 10.14 15.29 -6.20
N GLU A 96 9.89 14.91 -7.43
CA GLU A 96 8.56 14.57 -7.92
C GLU A 96 8.67 13.31 -8.77
N LEU A 97 7.82 12.33 -8.48
CA LEU A 97 7.62 11.16 -9.31
C LEU A 97 6.53 11.48 -10.33
N GLU A 98 6.88 11.42 -11.60
CA GLU A 98 5.96 11.46 -12.73
C GLU A 98 5.77 10.03 -13.24
N VAL A 99 4.53 9.58 -13.38
CA VAL A 99 4.21 8.23 -13.82
C VAL A 99 2.90 8.20 -14.60
N GLU A 100 2.81 7.32 -15.59
CA GLU A 100 1.62 7.08 -16.39
C GLU A 100 1.02 5.70 -16.13
N GLY A 101 -0.20 5.48 -16.59
CA GLY A 101 -0.90 4.21 -16.61
C GLY A 101 -1.72 4.01 -17.87
N ASP A 102 -2.12 2.76 -18.14
CA ASP A 102 -3.02 2.45 -19.26
C ASP A 102 -4.48 2.83 -18.96
N ASP A 103 -4.80 2.92 -17.68
CA ASP A 103 -6.12 3.24 -17.15
C ASP A 103 -5.99 4.34 -16.10
N VAL A 104 -7.09 4.71 -15.42
CA VAL A 104 -7.08 5.65 -14.29
C VAL A 104 -6.16 5.10 -13.20
N ILE A 105 -5.11 5.86 -12.89
CA ILE A 105 -4.13 5.53 -11.84
C ILE A 105 -4.25 6.44 -10.61
N PHE A 106 -4.99 7.52 -10.75
CA PHE A 106 -5.11 8.55 -9.73
C PHE A 106 -6.47 9.22 -9.79
N GLU A 107 -7.09 9.45 -8.63
CA GLU A 107 -8.38 10.12 -8.49
C GLU A 107 -8.35 11.11 -7.34
N TYR A 108 -9.01 12.26 -7.51
CA TYR A 108 -9.39 13.08 -6.38
C TYR A 108 -10.74 12.65 -5.82
N LEU A 109 -10.83 12.56 -4.51
CA LEU A 109 -12.04 12.21 -3.77
C LEU A 109 -12.51 13.39 -2.93
N LYS A 110 -13.83 13.51 -2.79
CA LYS A 110 -14.44 14.41 -1.82
C LYS A 110 -14.13 13.99 -0.37
N PRO A 111 -14.44 14.83 0.62
CA PRO A 111 -14.19 14.52 2.03
C PRO A 111 -14.85 13.24 2.54
N ASP A 112 -15.87 12.72 1.85
CA ASP A 112 -16.52 11.44 2.15
C ASP A 112 -15.65 10.20 1.81
N LYS A 113 -14.50 10.40 1.16
CA LYS A 113 -13.56 9.38 0.66
C LYS A 113 -14.15 8.41 -0.38
N VAL A 114 -15.35 8.65 -0.86
CA VAL A 114 -16.08 7.78 -1.77
C VAL A 114 -16.36 8.44 -3.10
N THR A 115 -16.88 9.66 -3.07
CA THR A 115 -17.27 10.39 -4.27
C THR A 115 -16.03 10.84 -5.05
N VAL A 116 -15.90 10.37 -6.29
CA VAL A 116 -14.81 10.77 -7.21
C VAL A 116 -15.15 12.11 -7.84
N ASP A 117 -14.22 13.07 -7.77
CA ASP A 117 -14.31 14.32 -8.50
C ASP A 117 -13.70 14.19 -9.90
N TYR A 118 -12.46 13.72 -9.96
CA TYR A 118 -11.69 13.61 -11.22
C TYR A 118 -10.79 12.37 -11.16
N GLY A 119 -10.59 11.72 -12.33
CA GLY A 119 -9.67 10.62 -12.50
C GLY A 119 -8.66 10.90 -13.62
N PHE A 120 -7.42 10.45 -13.46
CA PHE A 120 -6.30 10.73 -14.34
C PHE A 120 -5.51 9.45 -14.67
N ARG A 121 -4.91 9.41 -15.88
CA ARG A 121 -4.00 8.36 -16.33
C ARG A 121 -2.52 8.67 -16.09
N SER A 122 -2.23 9.84 -15.55
CA SER A 122 -0.90 10.26 -15.12
C SER A 122 -0.96 10.82 -13.72
N ALA A 123 0.09 10.63 -12.94
CA ALA A 123 0.22 11.16 -11.60
C ALA A 123 1.56 11.89 -11.43
N HIS A 124 1.51 12.99 -10.68
CA HIS A 124 2.65 13.73 -10.20
C HIS A 124 2.65 13.66 -8.68
N ILE A 125 3.59 12.91 -8.12
CA ILE A 125 3.65 12.65 -6.67
C ILE A 125 4.86 13.37 -6.10
N SER A 126 4.63 14.34 -5.22
CA SER A 126 5.71 14.99 -4.48
C SER A 126 6.36 13.98 -3.54
N LEU A 127 7.68 13.93 -3.57
CA LEU A 127 8.51 13.03 -2.76
C LEU A 127 9.22 13.87 -1.69
N PRO A 128 8.65 14.00 -0.48
CA PRO A 128 9.17 14.91 0.54
C PRO A 128 10.36 14.34 1.33
N GLY A 129 10.64 13.05 1.16
CA GLY A 129 11.71 12.34 1.86
C GLY A 129 13.09 12.50 1.23
N ASP A 130 14.08 11.85 1.84
CA ASP A 130 15.40 11.67 1.26
C ASP A 130 15.32 10.86 -0.03
N PRO A 131 16.01 11.26 -1.13
CA PRO A 131 15.91 10.58 -2.43
C PRO A 131 16.29 9.11 -2.39
N ASP A 132 17.40 8.76 -1.72
CA ASP A 132 17.89 7.38 -1.68
C ASP A 132 16.94 6.47 -0.89
N GLN A 133 16.37 6.99 0.18
CA GLN A 133 15.37 6.25 0.96
C GLN A 133 14.04 6.14 0.20
N THR A 134 13.65 7.18 -0.52
CA THR A 134 12.45 7.18 -1.37
C THR A 134 12.57 6.15 -2.49
N GLU A 135 13.73 6.07 -3.15
CA GLU A 135 13.98 5.07 -4.19
C GLU A 135 13.88 3.64 -3.63
N LYS A 136 14.45 3.38 -2.46
CA LYS A 136 14.33 2.08 -1.77
C LYS A 136 12.88 1.75 -1.41
N ALA A 137 12.13 2.73 -0.92
CA ALA A 137 10.71 2.56 -0.59
C ALA A 137 9.87 2.26 -1.85
N LEU A 138 10.08 2.98 -2.95
CA LEU A 138 9.44 2.71 -4.24
C LEU A 138 9.82 1.32 -4.77
N ALA A 139 11.10 0.95 -4.73
CA ALA A 139 11.55 -0.37 -5.14
C ALA A 139 10.87 -1.47 -4.32
N LEU A 140 10.74 -1.30 -3.00
CA LEU A 140 10.04 -2.24 -2.13
C LEU A 140 8.57 -2.38 -2.51
N ILE A 141 7.85 -1.25 -2.67
CA ILE A 141 6.44 -1.22 -3.05
C ILE A 141 6.22 -2.00 -4.36
N PHE A 142 6.95 -1.66 -5.42
CA PHE A 142 6.68 -2.20 -6.76
C PHE A 142 7.30 -3.58 -7.03
N SER A 143 8.38 -3.96 -6.34
CA SER A 143 8.96 -5.30 -6.51
C SER A 143 8.30 -6.39 -5.66
N GLN A 144 7.80 -6.03 -4.47
CA GLN A 144 7.30 -7.02 -3.51
C GLN A 144 5.77 -6.99 -3.35
N TYR A 145 5.17 -5.80 -3.33
CA TYR A 145 3.76 -5.65 -2.95
C TYR A 145 2.84 -5.35 -4.13
N CYS A 146 3.18 -4.37 -4.94
CA CYS A 146 2.33 -3.85 -6.00
C CYS A 146 2.79 -4.31 -7.39
N LYS A 147 2.99 -5.61 -7.56
CA LYS A 147 3.34 -6.17 -8.87
C LYS A 147 2.20 -5.88 -9.85
N ARG A 148 2.57 -5.29 -10.98
CA ARG A 148 1.61 -5.05 -12.06
C ARG A 148 0.98 -6.37 -12.47
N GLU A 149 -0.33 -6.47 -12.39
CA GLU A 149 -1.06 -7.56 -13.06
C GLU A 149 -0.81 -7.39 -14.56
N LYS A 150 -0.27 -8.45 -15.20
CA LYS A 150 -0.19 -8.45 -16.66
C LYS A 150 -1.62 -8.28 -17.17
N PRO A 151 -1.89 -7.31 -18.08
CA PRO A 151 -3.20 -7.22 -18.67
C PRO A 151 -3.54 -8.61 -19.21
N SER A 152 -4.67 -9.16 -18.78
CA SER A 152 -5.22 -10.37 -19.39
C SER A 152 -5.43 -9.99 -20.86
N THR A 153 -4.55 -10.46 -21.75
CA THR A 153 -4.77 -10.34 -23.18
C THR A 153 -6.13 -10.97 -23.48
N PRO A 154 -7.16 -10.21 -23.85
CA PRO A 154 -8.29 -10.85 -24.51
C PRO A 154 -7.75 -11.41 -25.82
N PHE A 155 -8.02 -12.68 -26.03
CA PHE A 155 -7.66 -13.44 -27.23
C PHE A 155 -7.97 -12.71 -28.50
#